data_6aad1310388c29a66384c11bf15acd78
#
_entry.id   6aad1310388c29a66384c11bf15acd78
#
_cell.length_a   1.000
_cell.length_b   1.000
_cell.length_c   1.000
_cell.angle_alpha   90.00
_cell.angle_beta   90.00
_cell.angle_gamma   90.00
#
_symmetry.space_group_name_H-M   'P 1'
#
loop_
_entity.id
_entity.type
_entity.pdbx_description
1 polymer ?
#
loop_
_entity_poly.entity_id
_entity_poly.type
_entity_poly.pdbx_seq_one_letter_code
_entity_poly.pdbx_strand_id
1 'polypeptide(L)'
;MLNNTPLILSFILLIAFSCSKTEPIGKPNTPTLNIDFVKTLGGSLNERGESIINTNDEGYAILGYAQSNDGDLINKPDNSFDYWLLKFDKNHNLEWQRTYGGSDDDRGAHFIQTNDNGYALIGYSKSNDRDLTENNGANDFWVCKLNVSGDILWKKSFGFLGADNGNAIIQTQDNGFLITGVLDVSASNGQGNSKATGTKRHAGGDYWAIKLSNSGEKQWSKFFGGTFTDTPFDVIQTKDKGYILIGSSDSEDVDIQDNKGSYDFWVINISETGMLLWEKSFGGSQIDEAHAICDSGDGNYLIVGDTRSNDFDVSSNNGAADLWLIKMSPEGDLIWEQNYGGVSFDAGRSISKTQDGNFLISGSSRSLDGDLSENKGQNDAWLLKINPEGTLLWHKTIGGSNIDFAYDAIELNDKSIITIGESSSNDGDISTNKGFSDLLIIKTK
;
A
#
# COMPACT_ATOMS: atom_id res chain seq x y z
N MET A 1 51.17 -19.90 79.99
CA MET A 1 50.03 -19.26 79.43
C MET A 1 50.10 -19.50 77.93
N LEU A 2 49.33 -20.48 77.42
CA LEU A 2 49.39 -20.96 76.07
C LEU A 2 48.29 -20.23 75.28
N ASN A 3 48.66 -19.48 74.25
CA ASN A 3 47.74 -18.85 73.31
C ASN A 3 47.48 -19.81 72.12
N ASN A 4 46.26 -20.32 72.03
CA ASN A 4 45.80 -21.07 70.88
C ASN A 4 45.20 -20.10 69.83
N THR A 5 45.78 -20.04 68.64
CA THR A 5 45.21 -19.36 67.45
C THR A 5 44.61 -20.44 66.50
N PRO A 6 43.35 -20.33 66.09
CA PRO A 6 42.79 -21.29 65.11
C PRO A 6 43.21 -20.92 63.72
N LEU A 7 43.65 -21.92 62.95
CA LEU A 7 43.99 -21.89 61.52
C LEU A 7 42.67 -21.90 60.71
N ILE A 8 42.35 -20.84 59.96
CA ILE A 8 41.23 -20.79 59.04
C ILE A 8 41.74 -21.33 57.68
N LEU A 9 41.25 -22.49 57.30
CA LEU A 9 41.51 -23.09 56.00
C LEU A 9 40.48 -22.50 54.96
N SER A 10 40.94 -21.60 54.10
CA SER A 10 40.13 -21.10 52.97
C SER A 10 40.13 -22.10 51.87
N PHE A 11 38.95 -22.68 51.62
CA PHE A 11 38.67 -23.46 50.40
C PHE A 11 38.39 -22.49 49.23
N ILE A 12 39.31 -22.43 48.29
CA ILE A 12 39.10 -21.74 47.00
C ILE A 12 38.37 -22.72 46.08
N LEU A 13 37.06 -22.44 45.82
CA LEU A 13 36.26 -23.18 44.86
C LEU A 13 36.55 -22.60 43.45
N LEU A 14 37.34 -23.33 42.66
CA LEU A 14 37.54 -23.02 41.22
C LEU A 14 36.29 -23.42 40.45
N ILE A 15 35.44 -22.42 40.10
CA ILE A 15 34.36 -22.60 39.17
C ILE A 15 34.97 -22.54 37.75
N ALA A 16 35.09 -23.69 37.08
CA ALA A 16 35.43 -23.74 35.68
C ALA A 16 34.21 -23.33 34.85
N PHE A 17 34.21 -22.12 34.32
CA PHE A 17 33.27 -21.73 33.25
C PHE A 17 33.63 -22.49 31.96
N SER A 18 32.85 -23.52 31.65
CA SER A 18 32.86 -24.13 30.34
C SER A 18 32.17 -23.16 29.38
N CYS A 19 32.91 -22.42 28.55
CA CYS A 19 32.38 -21.76 27.37
C CYS A 19 31.93 -22.85 26.39
N SER A 20 30.66 -23.21 26.40
CA SER A 20 30.07 -23.89 25.27
C SER A 20 30.07 -22.90 24.10
N LYS A 21 30.86 -23.16 23.05
CA LYS A 21 30.65 -22.52 21.75
C LYS A 21 29.23 -22.86 21.31
N THR A 22 28.31 -21.90 21.41
CA THR A 22 27.08 -21.95 20.66
C THR A 22 27.50 -21.93 19.19
N GLU A 23 27.30 -23.06 18.50
CA GLU A 23 27.31 -23.09 17.03
C GLU A 23 26.38 -21.98 16.56
N PRO A 24 26.76 -21.18 15.55
CA PRO A 24 25.85 -20.21 14.99
C PRO A 24 24.61 -20.98 14.56
N ILE A 25 23.44 -20.57 15.05
CA ILE A 25 22.15 -21.08 14.60
C ILE A 25 22.16 -20.86 13.09
N GLY A 26 22.25 -21.96 12.33
CA GLY A 26 22.22 -21.90 10.88
C GLY A 26 21.01 -21.07 10.46
N LYS A 27 21.23 -20.09 9.56
CA LYS A 27 20.12 -19.35 8.96
C LYS A 27 19.03 -20.37 8.61
N PRO A 28 17.77 -20.15 8.99
CA PRO A 28 16.70 -21.08 8.62
C PRO A 28 16.78 -21.29 7.11
N ASN A 29 16.63 -22.55 6.67
CA ASN A 29 16.53 -22.88 5.25
C ASN A 29 15.31 -22.11 4.70
N THR A 30 15.52 -20.90 4.22
CA THR A 30 14.48 -20.11 3.57
C THR A 30 14.03 -20.89 2.35
N PRO A 31 12.75 -21.24 2.24
CA PRO A 31 12.26 -21.91 1.05
C PRO A 31 12.61 -21.04 -0.17
N THR A 32 13.24 -21.64 -1.17
CA THR A 32 13.56 -20.92 -2.41
C THR A 32 12.25 -20.71 -3.17
N LEU A 33 11.76 -19.48 -3.16
CA LEU A 33 10.65 -19.09 -4.00
C LEU A 33 11.10 -19.11 -5.47
N ASN A 34 10.48 -19.94 -6.29
CA ASN A 34 10.81 -20.06 -7.70
C ASN A 34 10.00 -19.08 -8.53
N ILE A 35 10.65 -18.42 -9.49
CA ILE A 35 9.97 -17.60 -10.48
C ILE A 35 9.42 -18.51 -11.58
N ASP A 36 8.10 -18.57 -11.75
CA ASP A 36 7.45 -19.29 -12.84
C ASP A 36 7.53 -18.50 -14.15
N PHE A 37 7.20 -17.21 -14.08
CA PHE A 37 7.37 -16.28 -15.19
C PHE A 37 7.49 -14.84 -14.71
N VAL A 38 8.13 -14.02 -15.55
CA VAL A 38 8.10 -12.57 -15.50
C VAL A 38 7.62 -12.08 -16.86
N LYS A 39 6.62 -11.21 -16.88
CA LYS A 39 6.05 -10.62 -18.10
C LYS A 39 5.93 -9.12 -17.93
N THR A 40 6.14 -8.40 -19.02
CA THR A 40 5.80 -6.98 -19.13
C THR A 40 4.71 -6.78 -20.17
N LEU A 41 3.75 -5.93 -19.86
CA LEU A 41 2.70 -5.51 -20.80
C LEU A 41 2.75 -4.00 -20.94
N GLY A 42 2.71 -3.53 -22.19
CA GLY A 42 2.78 -2.11 -22.47
C GLY A 42 3.01 -1.80 -23.95
N GLY A 43 3.36 -0.56 -24.22
CA GLY A 43 3.68 -0.05 -25.54
C GLY A 43 4.95 0.79 -25.54
N SER A 44 4.99 1.84 -26.36
CA SER A 44 6.21 2.64 -26.54
C SER A 44 6.44 3.71 -25.46
N LEU A 45 5.51 3.90 -24.50
CA LEU A 45 5.57 4.95 -23.47
C LEU A 45 5.61 4.38 -22.05
N ASN A 46 4.63 4.76 -21.19
CA ASN A 46 4.62 4.38 -19.79
C ASN A 46 3.35 3.63 -19.40
N GLU A 47 3.49 2.48 -18.81
CA GLU A 47 2.42 1.66 -18.25
C GLU A 47 2.78 1.20 -16.83
N ARG A 48 1.77 1.08 -15.99
CA ARG A 48 1.95 0.71 -14.60
C ARG A 48 0.74 -0.07 -14.06
N GLY A 49 1.00 -1.09 -13.24
CA GLY A 49 -0.02 -1.76 -12.44
C GLY A 49 0.00 -1.24 -11.00
N GLU A 50 -1.15 -0.79 -10.50
CA GLU A 50 -1.30 -0.21 -9.17
C GLU A 50 -1.91 -1.20 -8.17
N SER A 51 -2.92 -1.94 -8.58
CA SER A 51 -3.69 -2.82 -7.70
C SER A 51 -4.05 -4.13 -8.40
N ILE A 52 -4.05 -5.24 -7.66
CA ILE A 52 -4.44 -6.57 -8.14
C ILE A 52 -5.39 -7.24 -7.16
N ILE A 53 -6.40 -7.94 -7.68
CA ILE A 53 -7.36 -8.70 -6.87
C ILE A 53 -7.58 -10.10 -7.40
N ASN A 54 -7.85 -11.05 -6.51
CA ASN A 54 -8.48 -12.32 -6.88
C ASN A 54 -9.90 -12.09 -7.37
N THR A 55 -10.35 -12.83 -8.38
CA THR A 55 -11.72 -12.78 -8.86
C THR A 55 -12.48 -14.08 -8.53
N ASN A 56 -13.81 -13.98 -8.37
CA ASN A 56 -14.66 -15.10 -7.92
C ASN A 56 -14.66 -16.31 -8.88
N ASP A 57 -14.19 -16.15 -10.10
CA ASP A 57 -14.03 -17.20 -11.10
C ASP A 57 -12.66 -17.91 -11.05
N GLU A 58 -11.92 -17.74 -9.95
CA GLU A 58 -10.57 -18.26 -9.69
C GLU A 58 -9.46 -17.60 -10.53
N GLY A 59 -9.77 -16.55 -11.31
CA GLY A 59 -8.81 -15.72 -12.02
C GLY A 59 -8.35 -14.55 -11.15
N TYR A 60 -7.82 -13.52 -11.83
CA TYR A 60 -7.43 -12.25 -11.18
C TYR A 60 -7.62 -11.07 -12.14
N ALA A 61 -7.69 -9.88 -11.58
CA ALA A 61 -7.74 -8.66 -12.35
C ALA A 61 -6.68 -7.67 -11.86
N ILE A 62 -6.19 -6.82 -12.76
CA ILE A 62 -5.17 -5.80 -12.50
C ILE A 62 -5.72 -4.45 -12.95
N LEU A 63 -5.66 -3.45 -12.10
CA LEU A 63 -5.89 -2.06 -12.43
C LEU A 63 -4.58 -1.28 -12.35
N GLY A 64 -4.42 -0.37 -13.28
CA GLY A 64 -3.38 0.63 -13.30
C GLY A 64 -3.72 1.71 -14.31
N TYR A 65 -2.72 2.22 -14.99
CA TYR A 65 -2.89 3.19 -16.07
C TYR A 65 -1.90 2.94 -17.21
N ALA A 66 -2.26 3.42 -18.39
CA ALA A 66 -1.45 3.26 -19.59
C ALA A 66 -1.43 4.53 -20.43
N GLN A 67 -0.24 4.90 -20.90
CA GLN A 67 -0.05 6.05 -21.76
C GLN A 67 -0.01 5.69 -23.24
N SER A 68 0.56 4.54 -23.60
CA SER A 68 0.73 4.13 -24.98
C SER A 68 -0.59 3.89 -25.72
N ASN A 69 -0.59 4.05 -27.03
CA ASN A 69 -1.67 3.64 -27.92
C ASN A 69 -1.22 2.57 -28.94
N ASP A 70 -0.12 1.89 -28.62
CA ASP A 70 0.48 0.81 -29.42
C ASP A 70 0.84 -0.40 -28.53
N GLY A 71 1.58 -1.36 -29.08
CA GLY A 71 2.00 -2.54 -28.34
C GLY A 71 0.83 -3.42 -27.91
N ASP A 72 0.68 -3.63 -26.60
CA ASP A 72 -0.39 -4.45 -26.02
C ASP A 72 -1.70 -3.65 -25.83
N LEU A 73 -1.69 -2.33 -26.03
CA LEU A 73 -2.83 -1.43 -25.84
C LEU A 73 -3.67 -1.35 -27.10
N ILE A 74 -4.63 -2.26 -27.21
CA ILE A 74 -5.50 -2.36 -28.38
C ILE A 74 -6.63 -1.33 -28.24
N ASN A 75 -6.81 -0.50 -29.30
CA ASN A 75 -7.89 0.49 -29.43
C ASN A 75 -7.83 1.69 -28.48
N LYS A 76 -6.73 1.95 -27.81
CA LYS A 76 -6.56 3.23 -27.08
C LYS A 76 -6.40 4.36 -28.12
N PRO A 77 -7.16 5.47 -28.01
CA PRO A 77 -7.27 6.44 -29.11
C PRO A 77 -6.07 7.40 -29.22
N ASP A 78 -5.35 7.64 -28.15
CA ASP A 78 -4.21 8.58 -28.07
C ASP A 78 -3.20 8.18 -27.00
N ASN A 79 -2.24 9.05 -26.73
CA ASN A 79 -1.16 8.87 -25.74
C ASN A 79 -1.40 9.63 -24.43
N SER A 80 -2.65 9.95 -24.08
CA SER A 80 -3.00 10.37 -22.71
C SER A 80 -2.86 9.18 -21.75
N PHE A 81 -2.70 9.42 -20.46
CA PHE A 81 -2.86 8.35 -19.50
C PHE A 81 -4.34 8.05 -19.29
N ASP A 82 -4.72 6.78 -19.41
CA ASP A 82 -6.07 6.27 -19.11
C ASP A 82 -5.99 5.16 -18.05
N TYR A 83 -7.04 4.96 -17.25
CA TYR A 83 -7.20 3.74 -16.47
C TYR A 83 -7.06 2.53 -17.36
N TRP A 84 -6.32 1.53 -16.94
CA TRP A 84 -6.15 0.28 -17.67
C TRP A 84 -6.52 -0.89 -16.77
N LEU A 85 -7.61 -1.57 -17.12
CA LEU A 85 -8.09 -2.75 -16.41
C LEU A 85 -7.90 -4.00 -17.29
N LEU A 86 -7.21 -4.99 -16.70
CA LEU A 86 -6.94 -6.28 -17.35
C LEU A 86 -7.56 -7.40 -16.51
N LYS A 87 -8.22 -8.36 -17.15
CA LYS A 87 -8.79 -9.56 -16.53
C LYS A 87 -8.11 -10.80 -17.09
N PHE A 88 -7.62 -11.64 -16.18
CA PHE A 88 -6.95 -12.90 -16.49
C PHE A 88 -7.75 -14.09 -15.92
N ASP A 89 -7.76 -15.20 -16.66
CA ASP A 89 -8.27 -16.48 -16.18
C ASP A 89 -7.30 -17.15 -15.19
N LYS A 90 -7.70 -18.25 -14.58
CA LYS A 90 -6.88 -19.04 -13.66
C LYS A 90 -5.64 -19.69 -14.29
N ASN A 91 -5.53 -19.73 -15.61
CA ASN A 91 -4.37 -20.23 -16.35
C ASN A 91 -3.47 -19.10 -16.81
N HIS A 92 -3.69 -17.86 -16.32
CA HIS A 92 -2.95 -16.65 -16.64
C HIS A 92 -3.08 -16.19 -18.09
N ASN A 93 -4.16 -16.57 -18.79
CA ASN A 93 -4.50 -16.03 -20.10
C ASN A 93 -5.29 -14.73 -19.91
N LEU A 94 -4.94 -13.70 -20.68
CA LEU A 94 -5.70 -12.45 -20.73
C LEU A 94 -7.07 -12.73 -21.38
N GLU A 95 -8.16 -12.57 -20.62
CA GLU A 95 -9.53 -12.73 -21.14
C GLU A 95 -10.01 -11.47 -21.84
N TRP A 96 -9.78 -10.32 -21.21
CA TRP A 96 -10.09 -9.02 -21.77
C TRP A 96 -9.27 -7.91 -21.11
N GLN A 97 -9.18 -6.79 -21.80
CA GLN A 97 -8.65 -5.53 -21.27
C GLN A 97 -9.54 -4.37 -21.69
N ARG A 98 -9.54 -3.30 -20.91
CA ARG A 98 -10.29 -2.05 -21.18
C ARG A 98 -9.48 -0.87 -20.70
N THR A 99 -9.55 0.22 -21.47
CA THR A 99 -9.10 1.54 -21.02
C THR A 99 -10.31 2.43 -20.78
N TYR A 100 -10.25 3.28 -19.76
CA TYR A 100 -11.30 4.23 -19.43
C TYR A 100 -10.64 5.58 -19.18
N GLY A 101 -11.17 6.64 -19.81
CA GLY A 101 -10.61 7.98 -19.70
C GLY A 101 -11.11 8.92 -20.77
N GLY A 102 -10.44 10.05 -20.88
CA GLY A 102 -10.70 11.09 -21.87
C GLY A 102 -9.49 11.42 -22.72
N SER A 103 -9.33 12.70 -23.04
CA SER A 103 -8.19 13.16 -23.85
C SER A 103 -7.03 13.70 -23.03
N ASP A 104 -7.15 13.73 -21.71
CA ASP A 104 -6.16 14.24 -20.75
C ASP A 104 -5.72 13.11 -19.80
N ASP A 105 -5.07 13.44 -18.70
CA ASP A 105 -4.40 12.53 -17.76
C ASP A 105 -5.41 11.89 -16.78
N ASP A 106 -5.68 10.59 -16.92
CA ASP A 106 -6.61 9.82 -16.08
C ASP A 106 -5.90 8.59 -15.52
N ARG A 107 -5.72 8.49 -14.19
CA ARG A 107 -4.94 7.40 -13.58
C ARG A 107 -5.72 6.62 -12.54
N GLY A 108 -5.89 5.31 -12.79
CA GLY A 108 -6.47 4.37 -11.84
C GLY A 108 -5.49 4.05 -10.71
N ALA A 109 -5.97 4.10 -9.47
CA ALA A 109 -5.18 3.83 -8.27
C ALA A 109 -5.57 2.51 -7.59
N HIS A 110 -6.85 2.30 -7.33
CA HIS A 110 -7.32 1.13 -6.59
C HIS A 110 -8.67 0.62 -7.11
N PHE A 111 -8.96 -0.66 -6.91
CA PHE A 111 -10.24 -1.24 -7.30
C PHE A 111 -10.59 -2.48 -6.49
N ILE A 112 -11.86 -2.86 -6.56
CA ILE A 112 -12.41 -4.05 -5.92
C ILE A 112 -13.32 -4.81 -6.89
N GLN A 113 -13.45 -6.12 -6.68
CA GLN A 113 -14.59 -6.85 -7.22
C GLN A 113 -15.79 -6.67 -6.28
N THR A 114 -16.93 -6.32 -6.84
CA THR A 114 -18.16 -6.06 -6.08
C THR A 114 -19.01 -7.33 -5.93
N ASN A 115 -19.94 -7.32 -4.95
CA ASN A 115 -20.80 -8.47 -4.64
C ASN A 115 -21.64 -8.98 -5.82
N ASP A 116 -21.85 -8.15 -6.85
CA ASP A 116 -22.52 -8.51 -8.09
C ASP A 116 -21.57 -9.07 -9.17
N ASN A 117 -20.33 -9.39 -8.81
CA ASN A 117 -19.21 -9.83 -9.65
C ASN A 117 -18.73 -8.79 -10.67
N GLY A 118 -19.19 -7.55 -10.61
CA GLY A 118 -18.63 -6.44 -11.36
C GLY A 118 -17.42 -5.86 -10.64
N TYR A 119 -17.04 -4.63 -11.02
CA TYR A 119 -15.88 -3.95 -10.43
C TYR A 119 -16.25 -2.53 -10.04
N ALA A 120 -15.57 -1.98 -9.04
CA ALA A 120 -15.59 -0.57 -8.72
C ALA A 120 -14.16 -0.05 -8.66
N LEU A 121 -13.87 0.99 -9.45
CA LEU A 121 -12.55 1.56 -9.67
C LEU A 121 -12.51 2.97 -9.12
N ILE A 122 -11.35 3.39 -8.63
CA ILE A 122 -11.06 4.76 -8.21
C ILE A 122 -9.67 5.19 -8.67
N GLY A 123 -9.51 6.48 -8.81
CA GLY A 123 -8.28 7.20 -9.08
C GLY A 123 -8.60 8.67 -9.29
N TYR A 124 -7.89 9.33 -10.17
CA TYR A 124 -8.18 10.70 -10.53
C TYR A 124 -8.33 10.89 -12.05
N SER A 125 -8.94 11.99 -12.43
CA SER A 125 -9.07 12.40 -13.82
C SER A 125 -8.87 13.91 -13.99
N LYS A 126 -8.26 14.29 -15.14
CA LYS A 126 -8.18 15.67 -15.66
C LYS A 126 -9.11 15.91 -16.82
N SER A 127 -9.69 14.86 -17.38
CA SER A 127 -10.47 14.91 -18.61
C SER A 127 -11.88 15.47 -18.41
N ASN A 128 -12.43 16.04 -19.48
CA ASN A 128 -13.79 16.55 -19.56
C ASN A 128 -14.55 16.02 -20.81
N ASP A 129 -14.08 14.92 -21.39
CA ASP A 129 -14.66 14.36 -22.61
C ASP A 129 -14.70 12.83 -22.55
N ARG A 130 -15.26 12.18 -23.57
CA ARG A 130 -15.38 10.73 -23.73
C ARG A 130 -16.09 10.06 -22.55
N ASP A 131 -15.32 9.35 -21.71
CA ASP A 131 -15.87 8.71 -20.52
C ASP A 131 -16.14 9.67 -19.38
N LEU A 132 -15.66 10.90 -19.45
CA LEU A 132 -15.82 11.92 -18.42
C LEU A 132 -16.67 13.07 -18.90
N THR A 133 -17.54 13.57 -18.04
CA THR A 133 -18.45 14.67 -18.35
C THR A 133 -18.27 15.87 -17.46
N GLU A 134 -17.54 15.71 -16.33
CA GLU A 134 -17.38 16.75 -15.31
C GLU A 134 -16.02 16.60 -14.64
N ASN A 135 -15.20 17.64 -14.71
CA ASN A 135 -14.02 17.88 -13.88
C ASN A 135 -14.09 19.33 -13.41
N ASN A 136 -13.96 19.56 -12.10
CA ASN A 136 -14.13 20.85 -11.49
C ASN A 136 -12.82 21.58 -11.18
N GLY A 137 -11.69 20.88 -11.30
CA GLY A 137 -10.37 21.39 -10.91
C GLY A 137 -9.24 20.98 -11.81
N ALA A 138 -8.08 20.78 -11.22
CA ALA A 138 -6.93 20.21 -11.90
C ALA A 138 -7.07 18.68 -12.02
N ASN A 139 -7.42 18.03 -10.90
CA ASN A 139 -7.77 16.61 -10.84
C ASN A 139 -9.03 16.47 -9.98
N ASP A 140 -9.92 15.57 -10.34
CA ASP A 140 -11.05 15.15 -9.50
C ASP A 140 -10.96 13.64 -9.25
N PHE A 141 -11.44 13.15 -8.08
CA PHE A 141 -11.69 11.72 -7.89
C PHE A 141 -12.59 11.23 -9.01
N TRP A 142 -12.18 10.19 -9.68
CA TRP A 142 -13.04 9.54 -10.67
C TRP A 142 -13.33 8.11 -10.26
N VAL A 143 -14.63 7.79 -10.17
CA VAL A 143 -15.13 6.48 -9.73
C VAL A 143 -15.97 5.87 -10.84
N CYS A 144 -15.63 4.62 -11.20
CA CYS A 144 -16.38 3.84 -12.18
C CYS A 144 -16.90 2.56 -11.54
N LYS A 145 -18.20 2.28 -11.68
CA LYS A 145 -18.79 0.97 -11.41
C LYS A 145 -18.99 0.26 -12.74
N LEU A 146 -18.46 -0.96 -12.83
CA LEU A 146 -18.49 -1.77 -14.03
C LEU A 146 -19.32 -3.05 -13.81
N ASN A 147 -19.84 -3.63 -14.88
CA ASN A 147 -20.35 -5.00 -14.87
C ASN A 147 -19.19 -6.03 -14.93
N VAL A 148 -19.52 -7.31 -14.94
CA VAL A 148 -18.53 -8.41 -14.99
C VAL A 148 -17.70 -8.42 -16.28
N SER A 149 -18.20 -7.84 -17.37
CA SER A 149 -17.52 -7.74 -18.67
C SER A 149 -16.70 -6.47 -18.85
N GLY A 150 -16.63 -5.62 -17.81
CA GLY A 150 -15.91 -4.35 -17.85
C GLY A 150 -16.69 -3.19 -18.47
N ASP A 151 -18.00 -3.32 -18.75
CA ASP A 151 -18.78 -2.19 -19.27
C ASP A 151 -19.21 -1.27 -18.13
N ILE A 152 -19.16 0.06 -18.35
CA ILE A 152 -19.52 1.06 -17.35
C ILE A 152 -21.03 1.01 -17.07
N LEU A 153 -21.40 0.78 -15.80
CA LEU A 153 -22.78 0.87 -15.31
C LEU A 153 -23.10 2.29 -14.85
N TRP A 154 -22.21 2.89 -14.10
CA TRP A 154 -22.24 4.30 -13.71
C TRP A 154 -20.82 4.83 -13.48
N LYS A 155 -20.67 6.13 -13.57
CA LYS A 155 -19.43 6.87 -13.30
C LYS A 155 -19.74 8.17 -12.58
N LYS A 156 -18.86 8.62 -11.70
CA LYS A 156 -19.00 9.84 -10.90
C LYS A 156 -17.65 10.51 -10.73
N SER A 157 -17.65 11.84 -10.79
CA SER A 157 -16.52 12.68 -10.40
C SER A 157 -16.83 13.40 -9.09
N PHE A 158 -15.83 13.48 -8.21
CA PHE A 158 -15.91 14.22 -6.95
C PHE A 158 -14.65 15.07 -6.82
N GLY A 159 -14.83 16.36 -6.68
CA GLY A 159 -13.74 17.30 -6.54
C GLY A 159 -14.22 18.74 -6.57
N PHE A 160 -13.27 19.65 -6.38
CA PHE A 160 -13.46 21.09 -6.38
C PHE A 160 -12.32 21.72 -7.20
N LEU A 161 -12.03 23.01 -6.98
CA LEU A 161 -10.81 23.60 -7.50
C LEU A 161 -9.59 22.95 -6.82
N GLY A 162 -8.52 22.74 -7.55
CA GLY A 162 -7.31 22.12 -7.07
C GLY A 162 -7.09 20.68 -7.59
N ALA A 163 -6.23 19.94 -6.92
CA ALA A 163 -5.91 18.57 -7.29
C ALA A 163 -6.45 17.60 -6.23
N ASP A 164 -7.59 16.98 -6.55
CA ASP A 164 -8.26 16.02 -5.70
C ASP A 164 -8.01 14.62 -6.26
N ASN A 165 -7.27 13.76 -5.51
CA ASN A 165 -6.82 12.45 -5.99
C ASN A 165 -7.41 11.32 -5.16
N GLY A 166 -8.18 10.42 -5.81
CA GLY A 166 -8.72 9.22 -5.16
C GLY A 166 -7.69 8.10 -5.07
N ASN A 167 -7.52 7.51 -3.88
CA ASN A 167 -6.48 6.50 -3.63
C ASN A 167 -7.04 5.13 -3.28
N ALA A 168 -8.14 5.02 -2.52
CA ALA A 168 -8.70 3.73 -2.12
C ALA A 168 -10.23 3.69 -2.17
N ILE A 169 -10.77 2.50 -2.44
CA ILE A 169 -12.21 2.20 -2.46
C ILE A 169 -12.48 0.86 -1.81
N ILE A 170 -13.52 0.81 -0.98
CA ILE A 170 -14.06 -0.43 -0.43
C ILE A 170 -15.57 -0.52 -0.68
N GLN A 171 -16.09 -1.74 -0.83
CA GLN A 171 -17.53 -1.97 -0.75
C GLN A 171 -17.93 -2.17 0.70
N THR A 172 -18.89 -1.37 1.18
CA THR A 172 -19.34 -1.39 2.56
C THR A 172 -20.43 -2.44 2.79
N GLN A 173 -20.66 -2.84 4.07
CA GLN A 173 -21.63 -3.88 4.44
C GLN A 173 -23.07 -3.59 3.97
N ASP A 174 -23.42 -2.32 3.72
CA ASP A 174 -24.70 -1.88 3.16
C ASP A 174 -24.76 -1.95 1.62
N ASN A 175 -23.76 -2.57 0.98
CA ASN A 175 -23.52 -2.62 -0.47
C ASN A 175 -23.26 -1.27 -1.15
N GLY A 176 -23.05 -0.21 -0.38
CA GLY A 176 -22.53 1.05 -0.88
C GLY A 176 -21.01 1.01 -1.00
N PHE A 177 -20.40 2.19 -1.08
CA PHE A 177 -18.93 2.32 -1.17
C PHE A 177 -18.44 3.39 -0.19
N LEU A 178 -17.27 3.18 0.38
CA LEU A 178 -16.45 4.26 0.91
C LEU A 178 -15.26 4.45 -0.02
N ILE A 179 -15.01 5.71 -0.38
CA ILE A 179 -13.85 6.12 -1.17
C ILE A 179 -13.04 7.13 -0.36
N THR A 180 -11.74 7.10 -0.51
CA THR A 180 -10.82 8.03 0.16
C THR A 180 -9.68 8.45 -0.75
N GLY A 181 -9.09 9.60 -0.44
CA GLY A 181 -7.97 10.19 -1.15
C GLY A 181 -7.71 11.60 -0.63
N VAL A 182 -6.92 12.36 -1.34
CA VAL A 182 -6.54 13.74 -0.97
C VAL A 182 -7.54 14.74 -1.54
N LEU A 183 -8.05 15.63 -0.68
CA LEU A 183 -8.76 16.85 -1.07
C LEU A 183 -7.81 18.04 -0.94
N ASP A 184 -7.63 18.84 -1.98
CA ASP A 184 -6.99 20.14 -1.85
C ASP A 184 -7.94 21.14 -1.14
N VAL A 185 -7.88 21.12 0.19
CA VAL A 185 -8.77 21.95 1.02
C VAL A 185 -8.50 23.45 0.81
N SER A 186 -7.27 23.82 0.53
CA SER A 186 -6.90 25.21 0.24
C SER A 186 -7.60 25.72 -1.02
N ALA A 187 -7.58 24.97 -2.11
CA ALA A 187 -8.22 25.32 -3.36
C ALA A 187 -9.74 25.15 -3.30
N SER A 188 -10.26 24.18 -2.53
CA SER A 188 -11.71 23.98 -2.35
C SER A 188 -12.38 25.06 -1.50
N ASN A 189 -11.61 25.96 -0.84
CA ASN A 189 -12.11 26.92 0.14
C ASN A 189 -12.87 26.27 1.31
N GLY A 190 -12.42 25.09 1.76
CA GLY A 190 -13.03 24.32 2.83
C GLY A 190 -14.34 23.62 2.47
N GLN A 191 -14.65 23.50 1.18
CA GLN A 191 -15.74 22.64 0.71
C GLN A 191 -15.32 21.15 0.82
N GLY A 192 -16.26 20.22 0.72
CA GLY A 192 -15.98 18.79 0.83
C GLY A 192 -16.43 18.18 2.15
N ASN A 193 -16.84 18.98 3.12
CA ASN A 193 -17.39 18.54 4.39
C ASN A 193 -18.91 18.74 4.45
N SER A 194 -19.67 17.68 4.77
CA SER A 194 -21.15 17.73 4.90
C SER A 194 -21.64 18.48 6.13
N LYS A 195 -20.76 18.88 7.05
CA LYS A 195 -21.09 19.72 8.21
C LYS A 195 -20.38 21.05 8.09
N ALA A 196 -21.01 22.12 8.59
CA ALA A 196 -20.35 23.40 8.73
C ALA A 196 -19.03 23.20 9.50
N THR A 197 -17.94 23.67 8.92
CA THR A 197 -16.63 23.66 9.56
C THR A 197 -16.67 24.53 10.81
N GLY A 198 -16.10 24.03 11.89
CA GLY A 198 -15.86 24.84 13.08
C GLY A 198 -14.81 25.95 12.82
N THR A 199 -14.31 26.55 13.87
CA THR A 199 -13.28 27.60 13.81
C THR A 199 -11.87 27.09 13.47
N LYS A 200 -11.66 25.78 13.36
CA LYS A 200 -10.39 25.15 12.99
C LYS A 200 -10.11 25.34 11.50
N ARG A 201 -8.88 25.70 11.18
CA ARG A 201 -8.46 26.02 9.82
C ARG A 201 -7.68 24.86 9.23
N HIS A 202 -8.25 24.19 8.26
CA HIS A 202 -7.57 23.23 7.41
C HIS A 202 -6.91 23.94 6.22
N ALA A 203 -5.80 23.40 5.73
CA ALA A 203 -5.12 23.88 4.53
C ALA A 203 -4.25 22.74 3.94
N GLY A 204 -3.75 22.91 2.71
CA GLY A 204 -3.00 21.87 2.03
C GLY A 204 -3.92 20.78 1.49
N GLY A 205 -3.42 19.55 1.49
CA GLY A 205 -4.18 18.36 1.16
C GLY A 205 -4.62 17.65 2.43
N ASP A 206 -5.90 17.33 2.56
CA ASP A 206 -6.44 16.59 3.71
C ASP A 206 -6.99 15.22 3.28
N TYR A 207 -7.07 14.28 4.21
CA TYR A 207 -7.82 13.03 4.03
C TYR A 207 -9.27 13.33 3.69
N TRP A 208 -9.74 12.90 2.54
CA TRP A 208 -11.14 13.03 2.16
C TRP A 208 -11.81 11.67 2.08
N ALA A 209 -12.83 11.48 2.90
CA ALA A 209 -13.68 10.30 2.91
C ALA A 209 -15.07 10.65 2.35
N ILE A 210 -15.54 9.87 1.38
CA ILE A 210 -16.86 10.01 0.77
C ILE A 210 -17.61 8.69 0.84
N LYS A 211 -18.77 8.68 1.48
CA LYS A 211 -19.67 7.51 1.50
C LYS A 211 -20.68 7.63 0.36
N LEU A 212 -20.75 6.57 -0.43
CA LEU A 212 -21.67 6.45 -1.57
C LEU A 212 -22.69 5.34 -1.32
N SER A 213 -23.88 5.50 -1.89
CA SER A 213 -24.85 4.41 -2.05
C SER A 213 -24.35 3.41 -3.11
N ASN A 214 -25.03 2.27 -3.26
CA ASN A 214 -24.76 1.30 -4.33
C ASN A 214 -24.91 1.89 -5.75
N SER A 215 -25.74 2.92 -5.91
CA SER A 215 -25.92 3.64 -7.19
C SER A 215 -24.91 4.80 -7.40
N GLY A 216 -23.93 4.95 -6.52
CA GLY A 216 -22.92 6.01 -6.60
C GLY A 216 -23.39 7.39 -6.11
N GLU A 217 -24.55 7.48 -5.44
CA GLU A 217 -25.02 8.75 -4.89
C GLU A 217 -24.35 9.06 -3.56
N LYS A 218 -23.79 10.26 -3.42
CA LYS A 218 -23.10 10.71 -2.22
C LYS A 218 -24.07 10.80 -1.04
N GLN A 219 -23.80 10.03 0.02
CA GLN A 219 -24.55 10.06 1.29
C GLN A 219 -23.96 11.07 2.26
N TRP A 220 -22.63 11.08 2.39
CA TRP A 220 -21.89 12.08 3.15
C TRP A 220 -20.45 12.21 2.62
N SER A 221 -19.79 13.30 2.96
CA SER A 221 -18.34 13.47 2.80
C SER A 221 -17.75 14.21 3.99
N LYS A 222 -16.50 13.89 4.33
CA LYS A 222 -15.71 14.48 5.42
C LYS A 222 -14.27 14.55 5.00
N PHE A 223 -13.60 15.64 5.37
CA PHE A 223 -12.15 15.72 5.35
C PHE A 223 -11.60 15.80 6.78
N PHE A 224 -10.37 15.31 6.95
CA PHE A 224 -9.63 15.25 8.20
C PHE A 224 -8.18 15.60 7.91
N GLY A 225 -7.55 16.41 8.79
CA GLY A 225 -6.19 16.85 8.60
C GLY A 225 -5.86 18.08 9.42
N GLY A 226 -4.81 18.78 9.02
CA GLY A 226 -4.33 19.98 9.69
C GLY A 226 -4.08 21.15 8.75
N THR A 227 -3.00 21.89 9.01
CA THR A 227 -2.62 23.06 8.21
C THR A 227 -1.59 22.76 7.12
N PHE A 228 -1.11 21.53 7.02
CA PHE A 228 -0.14 21.06 6.03
C PHE A 228 -0.72 19.94 5.17
N THR A 229 0.11 18.99 4.71
CA THR A 229 -0.33 17.93 3.79
C THR A 229 -0.59 16.63 4.52
N ASP A 230 -1.80 16.14 4.39
CA ASP A 230 -2.27 14.89 4.96
C ASP A 230 -2.77 13.99 3.81
N THR A 231 -2.14 12.83 3.60
CA THR A 231 -2.40 11.97 2.44
C THR A 231 -2.87 10.59 2.88
N PRO A 232 -4.15 10.20 2.67
CA PRO A 232 -4.60 8.85 2.92
C PRO A 232 -4.21 7.93 1.76
N PHE A 233 -3.79 6.70 2.08
CA PHE A 233 -3.45 5.70 1.06
C PHE A 233 -4.43 4.52 1.04
N ASP A 234 -4.92 4.09 2.22
CA ASP A 234 -5.77 2.90 2.27
C ASP A 234 -6.85 3.02 3.35
N VAL A 235 -7.87 2.15 3.26
CA VAL A 235 -9.02 2.14 4.17
C VAL A 235 -9.61 0.75 4.33
N ILE A 236 -10.02 0.41 5.55
CA ILE A 236 -10.81 -0.78 5.83
C ILE A 236 -12.08 -0.45 6.60
N GLN A 237 -13.12 -1.28 6.45
CA GLN A 237 -14.32 -1.19 7.28
C GLN A 237 -14.15 -2.04 8.56
N THR A 238 -14.43 -1.45 9.70
CA THR A 238 -14.37 -2.12 11.00
C THR A 238 -15.62 -2.97 11.27
N LYS A 239 -15.57 -3.85 12.28
CA LYS A 239 -16.67 -4.74 12.62
C LYS A 239 -17.94 -4.02 13.11
N ASP A 240 -17.78 -2.84 13.70
CA ASP A 240 -18.85 -1.94 14.15
C ASP A 240 -19.34 -0.98 13.05
N LYS A 241 -18.96 -1.25 11.78
CA LYS A 241 -19.31 -0.53 10.56
C LYS A 241 -18.66 0.85 10.41
N GLY A 242 -17.76 1.23 11.31
CA GLY A 242 -16.88 2.37 11.14
C GLY A 242 -15.80 2.09 10.12
N TYR A 243 -14.81 2.96 10.05
CA TYR A 243 -13.72 2.85 9.09
C TYR A 243 -12.40 3.27 9.73
N ILE A 244 -11.33 2.56 9.39
CA ILE A 244 -9.97 2.99 9.69
C ILE A 244 -9.34 3.42 8.36
N LEU A 245 -8.89 4.67 8.30
CA LEU A 245 -8.11 5.23 7.20
C LEU A 245 -6.67 5.39 7.65
N ILE A 246 -5.73 5.09 6.76
CA ILE A 246 -4.30 5.21 7.03
C ILE A 246 -3.60 5.99 5.92
N GLY A 247 -2.48 6.57 6.27
CA GLY A 247 -1.59 7.29 5.35
C GLY A 247 -0.54 8.06 6.13
N SER A 248 -0.16 9.24 5.65
CA SER A 248 0.84 10.09 6.30
C SER A 248 0.34 11.51 6.52
N SER A 249 0.92 12.18 7.52
CA SER A 249 0.63 13.57 7.88
C SER A 249 1.90 14.30 8.29
N ASP A 250 2.08 15.55 7.81
CA ASP A 250 3.08 16.49 8.31
C ASP A 250 2.47 17.63 9.16
N SER A 251 1.19 17.49 9.54
CA SER A 251 0.48 18.46 10.38
C SER A 251 0.66 18.17 11.88
N GLU A 252 0.64 19.21 12.69
CA GLU A 252 0.72 19.13 14.17
C GLU A 252 -0.50 19.80 14.85
N ASP A 253 -1.58 20.04 14.11
CA ASP A 253 -2.71 20.81 14.62
C ASP A 253 -4.04 20.32 14.07
N VAL A 254 -5.12 21.00 14.44
CA VAL A 254 -6.50 20.77 14.02
C VAL A 254 -6.99 19.38 14.45
N ASP A 255 -6.88 18.36 13.60
CA ASP A 255 -7.29 16.98 13.92
C ASP A 255 -6.13 16.09 14.35
N ILE A 256 -4.87 16.55 14.20
CA ILE A 256 -3.65 15.82 14.55
C ILE A 256 -3.06 16.38 15.83
N GLN A 257 -2.70 15.51 16.79
CA GLN A 257 -2.24 15.94 18.12
C GLN A 257 -0.85 15.45 18.52
N ASP A 258 -0.28 14.47 17.83
CA ASP A 258 0.92 13.77 18.29
C ASP A 258 1.86 13.39 17.13
N ASN A 259 1.97 14.26 16.11
CA ASN A 259 3.00 14.12 15.09
C ASN A 259 4.39 14.32 15.75
N LYS A 260 5.35 13.46 15.42
CA LYS A 260 6.68 13.39 16.06
C LYS A 260 7.80 13.93 15.19
N GLY A 261 7.53 14.13 13.91
CA GLY A 261 8.55 14.50 12.95
C GLY A 261 8.06 15.29 11.74
N SER A 262 8.57 14.94 10.57
CA SER A 262 8.14 15.53 9.30
C SER A 262 6.82 14.92 8.87
N TYR A 263 6.85 13.67 8.40
CA TYR A 263 5.65 12.88 8.13
C TYR A 263 5.63 11.69 9.07
N ASP A 264 4.47 11.44 9.71
CA ASP A 264 4.23 10.22 10.49
C ASP A 264 3.11 9.39 9.83
N PHE A 265 3.09 8.07 10.06
CA PHE A 265 1.91 7.27 9.82
C PHE A 265 0.74 7.89 10.56
N TRP A 266 -0.23 8.41 9.87
CA TRP A 266 -1.43 8.94 10.49
C TRP A 266 -2.60 8.00 10.26
N VAL A 267 -3.23 7.60 11.37
CA VAL A 267 -4.32 6.63 11.41
C VAL A 267 -5.53 7.29 12.06
N ILE A 268 -6.66 7.28 11.36
CA ILE A 268 -7.91 7.77 11.93
C ILE A 268 -8.95 6.65 11.95
N ASN A 269 -9.73 6.61 13.02
CA ASN A 269 -10.94 5.81 13.10
C ASN A 269 -12.16 6.74 13.06
N ILE A 270 -13.05 6.47 12.11
CA ILE A 270 -14.30 7.21 11.96
C ILE A 270 -15.51 6.28 12.08
N SER A 271 -16.63 6.81 12.58
CA SER A 271 -17.88 6.09 12.67
C SER A 271 -18.50 5.80 11.30
N GLU A 272 -19.54 4.96 11.23
CA GLU A 272 -20.36 4.72 10.03
C GLU A 272 -20.87 6.02 9.38
N THR A 273 -21.06 7.08 10.16
CA THR A 273 -21.53 8.39 9.70
C THR A 273 -20.42 9.42 9.47
N GLY A 274 -19.16 9.00 9.52
CA GLY A 274 -17.99 9.85 9.27
C GLY A 274 -17.65 10.79 10.44
N MET A 275 -17.97 10.45 11.69
CA MET A 275 -17.47 11.20 12.86
C MET A 275 -16.11 10.65 13.26
N LEU A 276 -15.12 11.51 13.45
CA LEU A 276 -13.82 11.15 14.02
C LEU A 276 -14.02 10.60 15.45
N LEU A 277 -13.59 9.37 15.68
CA LEU A 277 -13.67 8.69 16.97
C LEU A 277 -12.35 8.80 17.73
N TRP A 278 -11.26 8.52 17.04
CA TRP A 278 -9.89 8.71 17.52
C TRP A 278 -8.92 8.88 16.33
N GLU A 279 -7.77 9.44 16.61
CA GLU A 279 -6.64 9.54 15.70
C GLU A 279 -5.35 9.12 16.43
N LYS A 280 -4.34 8.65 15.66
CA LYS A 280 -3.03 8.25 16.15
C LYS A 280 -1.96 8.55 15.11
N SER A 281 -0.82 9.06 15.57
CA SER A 281 0.40 9.18 14.78
C SER A 281 1.44 8.19 15.28
N PHE A 282 2.05 7.45 14.35
CA PHE A 282 3.16 6.54 14.63
C PHE A 282 4.34 6.92 13.77
N GLY A 283 5.52 7.04 14.35
CA GLY A 283 6.73 7.44 13.65
C GLY A 283 7.80 7.96 14.56
N GLY A 284 8.73 8.71 14.00
CA GLY A 284 9.82 9.35 14.70
C GLY A 284 10.12 10.75 14.18
N SER A 285 11.36 11.20 14.32
CA SER A 285 11.70 12.59 14.01
C SER A 285 11.86 12.91 12.51
N GLN A 286 11.75 11.91 11.61
CA GLN A 286 11.94 12.09 10.19
C GLN A 286 10.64 11.77 9.40
N ILE A 287 10.79 11.16 8.22
CA ILE A 287 9.65 10.84 7.35
C ILE A 287 9.28 9.38 7.54
N ASP A 288 8.02 9.14 7.86
CA ASP A 288 7.43 7.82 8.03
C ASP A 288 6.08 7.80 7.27
N GLU A 289 5.95 6.97 6.22
CA GLU A 289 4.81 6.97 5.31
C GLU A 289 4.11 5.60 5.28
N ALA A 290 2.83 5.54 5.72
CA ALA A 290 2.01 4.33 5.65
C ALA A 290 1.36 4.18 4.26
N HIS A 291 1.33 2.94 3.73
CA HIS A 291 0.80 2.67 2.40
C HIS A 291 -0.38 1.71 2.37
N ALA A 292 -0.39 0.69 3.21
CA ALA A 292 -1.46 -0.31 3.21
C ALA A 292 -1.81 -0.83 4.60
N ILE A 293 -3.08 -1.23 4.78
CA ILE A 293 -3.60 -1.82 6.03
C ILE A 293 -4.33 -3.12 5.75
N CYS A 294 -4.16 -4.12 6.62
CA CYS A 294 -4.99 -5.32 6.60
C CYS A 294 -5.44 -5.79 7.99
N ASP A 295 -6.56 -6.53 8.06
CA ASP A 295 -6.99 -7.26 9.27
C ASP A 295 -6.04 -8.43 9.54
N SER A 296 -5.37 -8.43 10.68
CA SER A 296 -4.44 -9.51 11.07
C SER A 296 -5.15 -10.84 11.40
N GLY A 297 -6.49 -10.85 11.49
CA GLY A 297 -7.32 -12.04 11.74
C GLY A 297 -7.50 -12.38 13.21
N ASP A 298 -6.80 -11.73 14.11
CA ASP A 298 -6.94 -11.84 15.58
C ASP A 298 -7.70 -10.66 16.20
N GLY A 299 -8.24 -9.79 15.37
CA GLY A 299 -8.96 -8.58 15.74
C GLY A 299 -8.12 -7.31 15.76
N ASN A 300 -6.82 -7.41 15.45
CA ASN A 300 -5.89 -6.30 15.31
C ASN A 300 -5.64 -5.98 13.83
N TYR A 301 -4.81 -4.99 13.57
CA TYR A 301 -4.48 -4.51 12.22
C TYR A 301 -2.98 -4.51 12.01
N LEU A 302 -2.55 -4.79 10.78
CA LEU A 302 -1.18 -4.60 10.31
C LEU A 302 -1.16 -3.42 9.33
N ILE A 303 -0.21 -2.51 9.53
CA ILE A 303 0.00 -1.34 8.65
C ILE A 303 1.44 -1.38 8.17
N VAL A 304 1.64 -1.29 6.86
CA VAL A 304 2.96 -1.31 6.21
C VAL A 304 3.24 -0.02 5.49
N GLY A 305 4.51 0.36 5.47
CA GLY A 305 5.03 1.52 4.75
C GLY A 305 6.55 1.56 4.78
N ASP A 306 7.11 2.74 4.89
CA ASP A 306 8.54 2.95 5.08
C ASP A 306 8.83 3.99 6.17
N THR A 307 10.00 3.87 6.79
CA THR A 307 10.48 4.78 7.83
C THR A 307 11.90 5.25 7.52
N ARG A 308 12.17 6.52 7.81
CA ARG A 308 13.52 7.10 7.83
C ARG A 308 13.97 7.44 9.25
N SER A 309 13.08 7.25 10.20
CA SER A 309 13.30 7.53 11.62
C SER A 309 14.08 6.42 12.33
N ASN A 310 14.65 6.76 13.47
CA ASN A 310 15.33 5.80 14.33
C ASN A 310 15.16 6.21 15.82
N ASP A 311 14.01 6.79 16.14
CA ASP A 311 13.63 7.26 17.47
C ASP A 311 12.11 7.17 17.69
N PHE A 312 11.63 7.51 18.86
CA PHE A 312 10.23 7.42 19.29
C PHE A 312 9.64 6.02 19.12
N ASP A 313 8.70 5.84 18.16
CA ASP A 313 8.03 4.55 17.92
C ASP A 313 8.88 3.62 17.04
N VAL A 314 9.93 4.12 16.39
CA VAL A 314 10.81 3.37 15.51
C VAL A 314 12.05 2.93 16.29
N SER A 315 12.18 1.63 16.60
CA SER A 315 13.26 1.11 17.42
C SER A 315 14.61 1.07 16.70
N SER A 316 14.62 0.97 15.39
CA SER A 316 15.82 0.98 14.55
C SER A 316 15.49 1.28 13.08
N ASN A 317 16.47 1.84 12.37
CA ASN A 317 16.50 1.96 10.92
C ASN A 317 17.93 1.62 10.46
N ASN A 318 18.08 0.75 9.48
CA ASN A 318 19.38 0.27 9.02
C ASN A 318 20.00 1.17 7.96
N GLY A 319 19.21 2.05 7.34
CA GLY A 319 19.68 2.80 6.20
C GLY A 319 19.02 4.14 5.93
N ALA A 320 18.83 4.42 4.65
CA ALA A 320 18.19 5.65 4.19
C ALA A 320 16.67 5.64 4.45
N ALA A 321 16.05 4.49 4.25
CA ALA A 321 14.70 4.16 4.67
C ALA A 321 14.55 2.64 4.70
N ASP A 322 13.81 2.12 5.67
CA ASP A 322 13.47 0.71 5.79
C ASP A 322 11.96 0.50 5.63
N LEU A 323 11.56 -0.64 5.08
CA LEU A 323 10.16 -1.09 5.19
C LEU A 323 9.80 -1.17 6.67
N TRP A 324 8.76 -0.43 7.06
CA TRP A 324 8.26 -0.40 8.42
C TRP A 324 6.88 -1.03 8.52
N LEU A 325 6.73 -1.97 9.45
CA LEU A 325 5.50 -2.70 9.71
C LEU A 325 5.10 -2.53 11.17
N ILE A 326 3.89 -2.08 11.41
CA ILE A 326 3.32 -1.99 12.75
C ILE A 326 2.11 -2.90 12.91
N LYS A 327 1.92 -3.43 14.12
CA LYS A 327 0.67 -4.06 14.55
C LYS A 327 -0.02 -3.17 15.55
N MET A 328 -1.28 -2.88 15.28
CA MET A 328 -2.10 -1.94 16.05
C MET A 328 -3.38 -2.62 16.56
N SER A 329 -3.81 -2.28 17.77
CA SER A 329 -5.10 -2.71 18.33
C SER A 329 -6.29 -1.95 17.68
N PRO A 330 -7.54 -2.42 17.85
CA PRO A 330 -8.73 -1.67 17.41
C PRO A 330 -8.88 -0.30 18.07
N GLU A 331 -8.30 -0.10 19.24
CA GLU A 331 -8.30 1.14 20.01
C GLU A 331 -7.20 2.12 19.55
N GLY A 332 -6.33 1.69 18.62
CA GLY A 332 -5.22 2.50 18.11
C GLY A 332 -3.94 2.41 18.94
N ASP A 333 -3.77 1.38 19.77
CA ASP A 333 -2.52 1.18 20.53
C ASP A 333 -1.51 0.38 19.72
N LEU A 334 -0.26 0.84 19.67
CA LEU A 334 0.86 0.12 19.07
C LEU A 334 1.15 -1.16 19.90
N ILE A 335 1.04 -2.33 19.27
CA ILE A 335 1.30 -3.62 19.90
C ILE A 335 2.76 -4.02 19.72
N TRP A 336 3.26 -3.93 18.50
CA TRP A 336 4.66 -4.13 18.12
C TRP A 336 4.96 -3.45 16.78
N GLU A 337 6.22 -3.23 16.51
CA GLU A 337 6.75 -2.76 15.24
C GLU A 337 7.93 -3.61 14.79
N GLN A 338 8.19 -3.65 13.47
CA GLN A 338 9.32 -4.35 12.87
C GLN A 338 9.82 -3.60 11.63
N ASN A 339 11.13 -3.53 11.48
CA ASN A 339 11.80 -3.01 10.30
C ASN A 339 12.42 -4.14 9.49
N TYR A 340 12.38 -3.99 8.17
CA TYR A 340 13.04 -4.88 7.22
C TYR A 340 13.76 -4.02 6.19
N GLY A 341 15.02 -4.34 5.90
CA GLY A 341 15.81 -3.59 4.93
C GLY A 341 17.30 -3.72 5.13
N GLY A 342 18.04 -2.81 4.55
CA GLY A 342 19.48 -2.68 4.64
C GLY A 342 19.93 -1.22 4.59
N VAL A 343 21.15 -0.93 4.14
CA VAL A 343 21.71 0.44 4.23
C VAL A 343 21.12 1.44 3.24
N SER A 344 20.35 0.99 2.25
CA SER A 344 19.80 1.86 1.21
C SER A 344 18.33 2.20 1.46
N PHE A 345 17.53 2.28 0.40
CA PHE A 345 16.12 2.63 0.46
C PHE A 345 15.27 1.38 0.23
N ASP A 346 14.48 1.01 1.20
CA ASP A 346 13.63 -0.18 1.22
C ASP A 346 12.23 0.22 1.67
N ALA A 347 11.19 -0.10 0.90
CA ALA A 347 9.83 0.36 1.19
C ALA A 347 8.80 -0.74 0.95
N GLY A 348 7.76 -0.79 1.80
CA GLY A 348 6.57 -1.61 1.62
C GLY A 348 5.44 -0.82 0.99
N ARG A 349 4.69 -1.46 0.06
CA ARG A 349 3.60 -0.82 -0.68
C ARG A 349 2.24 -1.48 -0.47
N SER A 350 2.20 -2.80 -0.35
CA SER A 350 0.97 -3.52 -0.04
C SER A 350 1.19 -4.60 0.99
N ILE A 351 0.12 -5.00 1.66
CA ILE A 351 0.09 -6.15 2.57
C ILE A 351 -1.21 -6.91 2.37
N SER A 352 -1.11 -8.22 2.17
CA SER A 352 -2.26 -9.10 1.99
C SER A 352 -2.13 -10.38 2.83
N LYS A 353 -3.28 -10.91 3.29
CA LYS A 353 -3.30 -12.17 4.05
C LYS A 353 -3.25 -13.36 3.12
N THR A 354 -2.41 -14.34 3.44
CA THR A 354 -2.31 -15.61 2.71
C THR A 354 -3.20 -16.71 3.33
N GLN A 355 -3.49 -17.77 2.56
CA GLN A 355 -4.38 -18.86 2.97
C GLN A 355 -3.88 -19.65 4.19
N ASP A 356 -2.57 -19.65 4.43
CA ASP A 356 -1.92 -20.29 5.59
C ASP A 356 -1.92 -19.41 6.86
N GLY A 357 -2.58 -18.23 6.79
CA GLY A 357 -2.69 -17.29 7.90
C GLY A 357 -1.49 -16.38 8.10
N ASN A 358 -0.51 -16.42 7.21
CA ASN A 358 0.62 -15.51 7.14
C ASN A 358 0.28 -14.28 6.29
N PHE A 359 1.26 -13.39 6.06
CA PHE A 359 1.08 -12.14 5.30
C PHE A 359 2.13 -12.02 4.22
N LEU A 360 1.69 -11.56 3.06
CA LEU A 360 2.52 -11.21 1.93
C LEU A 360 2.63 -9.69 1.88
N ILE A 361 3.86 -9.20 1.76
CA ILE A 361 4.15 -7.76 1.57
C ILE A 361 4.84 -7.61 0.23
N SER A 362 4.46 -6.59 -0.54
CA SER A 362 5.17 -6.18 -1.75
C SER A 362 5.73 -4.77 -1.60
N GLY A 363 6.80 -4.49 -2.32
CA GLY A 363 7.46 -3.20 -2.29
C GLY A 363 8.70 -3.15 -3.19
N SER A 364 9.68 -2.38 -2.81
CA SER A 364 10.94 -2.27 -3.56
C SER A 364 12.13 -2.13 -2.63
N SER A 365 13.29 -2.54 -3.12
CA SER A 365 14.55 -2.44 -2.39
C SER A 365 15.70 -1.97 -3.27
N ARG A 366 16.63 -1.23 -2.65
CA ARG A 366 17.96 -0.87 -3.21
C ARG A 366 19.12 -1.48 -2.44
N SER A 367 18.83 -2.21 -1.39
CA SER A 367 19.86 -2.72 -0.46
C SER A 367 20.50 -4.01 -0.96
N LEU A 368 21.77 -4.22 -0.56
CA LEU A 368 22.59 -5.40 -0.82
C LEU A 368 23.04 -6.09 0.48
N ASP A 369 22.53 -5.64 1.60
CA ASP A 369 22.90 -6.09 2.94
C ASP A 369 21.67 -6.10 3.88
N GLY A 370 21.90 -6.27 5.17
CA GLY A 370 20.80 -6.39 6.14
C GLY A 370 20.01 -7.67 5.91
N ASP A 371 18.71 -7.53 5.67
CA ASP A 371 17.82 -8.63 5.33
C ASP A 371 17.99 -9.10 3.87
N LEU A 372 18.60 -8.26 3.02
CA LEU A 372 18.76 -8.52 1.60
C LEU A 372 20.18 -9.04 1.28
N SER A 373 20.27 -9.91 0.31
CA SER A 373 21.54 -10.46 -0.14
C SER A 373 21.81 -10.22 -1.63
N GLU A 374 20.84 -9.71 -2.38
CA GLU A 374 20.94 -9.42 -3.80
C GLU A 374 20.04 -8.23 -4.20
N ASN A 375 20.56 -7.40 -5.06
CA ASN A 375 19.86 -6.37 -5.83
C ASN A 375 20.56 -6.28 -7.18
N LYS A 376 19.83 -6.19 -8.27
CA LYS A 376 20.37 -6.25 -9.63
C LYS A 376 20.54 -4.89 -10.28
N GLY A 377 19.90 -3.86 -9.71
CA GLY A 377 19.88 -2.55 -10.32
C GLY A 377 19.71 -1.37 -9.37
N GLN A 378 18.90 -0.43 -9.81
CA GLN A 378 18.58 0.76 -9.01
C GLN A 378 17.57 0.44 -7.91
N ASN A 379 16.44 -0.14 -8.29
CA ASN A 379 15.42 -0.71 -7.39
C ASN A 379 14.98 -2.04 -7.97
N ASP A 380 14.91 -3.06 -7.14
CA ASP A 380 14.27 -4.32 -7.49
C ASP A 380 12.90 -4.44 -6.80
N ALA A 381 11.92 -5.03 -7.48
CA ALA A 381 10.67 -5.44 -6.88
C ALA A 381 10.98 -6.41 -5.73
N TRP A 382 10.42 -6.13 -4.55
CA TRP A 382 10.71 -6.88 -3.33
C TRP A 382 9.44 -7.50 -2.75
N LEU A 383 9.50 -8.80 -2.52
CA LEU A 383 8.44 -9.61 -1.93
C LEU A 383 8.92 -10.18 -0.60
N LEU A 384 8.07 -10.10 0.43
CA LEU A 384 8.32 -10.68 1.74
C LEU A 384 7.09 -11.49 2.17
N LYS A 385 7.34 -12.59 2.87
CA LYS A 385 6.31 -13.30 3.63
C LYS A 385 6.67 -13.30 5.10
N ILE A 386 5.73 -12.91 5.93
CA ILE A 386 5.89 -12.82 7.39
C ILE A 386 4.80 -13.65 8.09
N ASN A 387 5.09 -14.08 9.33
CA ASN A 387 4.05 -14.66 10.19
C ASN A 387 3.27 -13.58 10.96
N PRO A 388 2.19 -13.93 11.70
CA PRO A 388 1.38 -12.98 12.47
C PRO A 388 2.14 -12.20 13.57
N GLU A 389 3.31 -12.70 13.98
CA GLU A 389 4.22 -12.07 14.96
C GLU A 389 5.26 -11.15 14.32
N GLY A 390 5.20 -10.93 12.99
CA GLY A 390 6.16 -10.12 12.26
C GLY A 390 7.49 -10.81 11.94
N THR A 391 7.62 -12.13 12.14
CA THR A 391 8.87 -12.84 11.78
C THR A 391 8.95 -13.03 10.27
N LEU A 392 10.05 -12.63 9.66
CA LEU A 392 10.34 -12.85 8.23
C LEU A 392 10.49 -14.35 7.97
N LEU A 393 9.63 -14.92 7.12
CA LEU A 393 9.67 -16.32 6.72
C LEU A 393 10.52 -16.51 5.47
N TRP A 394 10.37 -15.64 4.49
CA TRP A 394 11.19 -15.55 3.29
C TRP A 394 11.04 -14.18 2.62
N HIS A 395 11.98 -13.83 1.78
CA HIS A 395 11.90 -12.70 0.87
C HIS A 395 12.48 -13.05 -0.50
N LYS A 396 12.17 -12.24 -1.52
CA LYS A 396 12.71 -12.36 -2.87
C LYS A 396 12.76 -10.99 -3.55
N THR A 397 13.91 -10.66 -4.15
CA THR A 397 14.08 -9.52 -5.07
C THR A 397 14.01 -10.00 -6.50
N ILE A 398 13.33 -9.24 -7.36
CA ILE A 398 13.11 -9.58 -8.77
C ILE A 398 13.25 -8.28 -9.58
N GLY A 399 14.19 -8.25 -10.53
CA GLY A 399 14.46 -7.06 -11.30
C GLY A 399 15.61 -7.21 -12.29
N GLY A 400 16.01 -6.08 -12.85
CA GLY A 400 17.14 -5.94 -13.76
C GLY A 400 18.01 -4.74 -13.40
N SER A 401 18.71 -4.16 -14.37
CA SER A 401 19.68 -3.10 -14.10
C SER A 401 19.07 -1.71 -13.82
N ASN A 402 17.79 -1.50 -14.08
CA ASN A 402 17.11 -0.22 -13.90
C ASN A 402 16.15 -0.25 -12.71
N ILE A 403 14.99 0.41 -12.86
CA ILE A 403 13.97 0.53 -11.82
C ILE A 403 12.89 -0.52 -12.03
N ASP A 404 12.65 -1.32 -11.02
CA ASP A 404 11.64 -2.36 -10.99
C ASP A 404 10.90 -2.28 -9.64
N PHE A 405 9.61 -1.92 -9.66
CA PHE A 405 8.78 -1.79 -8.46
C PHE A 405 7.71 -2.87 -8.40
N ALA A 406 7.41 -3.36 -7.19
CA ALA A 406 6.19 -4.08 -6.88
C ALA A 406 5.26 -3.16 -6.09
N TYR A 407 4.05 -2.96 -6.60
CA TYR A 407 3.03 -2.13 -5.95
C TYR A 407 2.00 -2.96 -5.20
N ASP A 408 1.63 -4.12 -5.74
CA ASP A 408 0.67 -4.99 -5.07
C ASP A 408 0.93 -6.48 -5.38
N ALA A 409 0.47 -7.37 -4.48
CA ALA A 409 0.63 -8.81 -4.62
C ALA A 409 -0.49 -9.60 -3.94
N ILE A 410 -0.90 -10.70 -4.58
CA ILE A 410 -1.91 -11.62 -4.06
C ILE A 410 -1.43 -13.08 -4.11
N GLU A 411 -1.92 -13.90 -3.18
CA GLU A 411 -1.84 -15.35 -3.28
C GLU A 411 -3.08 -15.89 -4.00
N LEU A 412 -2.86 -16.70 -5.04
CA LEU A 412 -3.93 -17.38 -5.78
C LEU A 412 -4.39 -18.66 -5.06
N ASN A 413 -5.50 -19.26 -5.51
CA ASN A 413 -6.06 -20.48 -4.93
C ASN A 413 -5.08 -21.68 -4.97
N ASP A 414 -4.17 -21.74 -5.95
CA ASP A 414 -3.12 -22.76 -6.07
C ASP A 414 -1.87 -22.46 -5.24
N LYS A 415 -1.91 -21.42 -4.40
CA LYS A 415 -0.84 -20.88 -3.54
C LYS A 415 0.33 -20.26 -4.31
N SER A 416 0.24 -20.10 -5.61
CA SER A 416 1.16 -19.24 -6.33
C SER A 416 0.87 -17.77 -6.03
N ILE A 417 1.88 -16.92 -6.17
CA ILE A 417 1.77 -15.49 -5.91
C ILE A 417 1.87 -14.76 -7.25
N ILE A 418 0.95 -13.82 -7.47
CA ILE A 418 1.06 -12.84 -8.54
C ILE A 418 1.41 -11.50 -7.92
N THR A 419 2.48 -10.92 -8.39
CA THR A 419 2.93 -9.57 -8.04
C THR A 419 2.86 -8.69 -9.26
N ILE A 420 2.44 -7.44 -9.06
CA ILE A 420 2.34 -6.46 -10.13
C ILE A 420 3.08 -5.17 -9.77
N GLY A 421 3.44 -4.41 -10.80
CA GLY A 421 4.10 -3.13 -10.63
C GLY A 421 4.50 -2.50 -11.96
N GLU A 422 5.69 -1.93 -12.00
CA GLU A 422 6.29 -1.40 -13.22
C GLU A 422 7.76 -1.81 -13.35
N SER A 423 8.26 -1.88 -14.58
CA SER A 423 9.65 -2.14 -14.88
C SER A 423 10.16 -1.25 -16.01
N SER A 424 11.37 -0.72 -15.84
CA SER A 424 12.14 -0.07 -16.89
C SER A 424 13.37 -0.87 -17.34
N SER A 425 13.50 -2.11 -16.87
CA SER A 425 14.62 -3.01 -17.18
C SER A 425 14.41 -3.85 -18.43
N ASN A 426 15.52 -4.23 -19.08
CA ASN A 426 15.58 -5.13 -20.25
C ASN A 426 16.58 -6.28 -20.04
N ASP A 427 16.94 -6.58 -18.81
CA ASP A 427 17.93 -7.58 -18.43
C ASP A 427 17.60 -8.21 -17.07
N GLY A 428 18.50 -9.03 -16.55
CA GLY A 428 18.26 -9.72 -15.28
C GLY A 428 17.09 -10.68 -15.38
N ASP A 429 16.08 -10.50 -14.53
CA ASP A 429 14.84 -11.27 -14.55
C ASP A 429 13.84 -10.74 -15.58
N ILE A 430 14.03 -9.53 -16.10
CA ILE A 430 13.13 -8.84 -17.02
C ILE A 430 13.63 -9.01 -18.46
N SER A 431 12.96 -9.85 -19.23
CA SER A 431 13.42 -10.18 -20.58
C SER A 431 13.07 -9.15 -21.65
N THR A 432 12.06 -8.32 -21.40
CA THR A 432 11.56 -7.33 -22.38
C THR A 432 10.93 -6.14 -21.68
N ASN A 433 11.20 -4.95 -22.19
CA ASN A 433 10.49 -3.71 -21.92
C ASN A 433 10.29 -3.03 -23.28
N LYS A 434 9.11 -2.52 -23.58
CA LYS A 434 8.74 -1.98 -24.87
C LYS A 434 8.85 -0.46 -24.91
N GLY A 435 8.72 0.20 -23.76
CA GLY A 435 8.68 1.65 -23.63
C GLY A 435 9.66 2.22 -22.62
N PHE A 436 9.26 3.27 -21.93
CA PHE A 436 10.01 3.83 -20.81
C PHE A 436 9.81 2.99 -19.54
N SER A 437 8.55 2.62 -19.25
CA SER A 437 8.19 1.63 -18.24
C SER A 437 6.99 0.81 -18.70
N ASP A 438 7.01 -0.48 -18.47
CA ASP A 438 5.90 -1.40 -18.76
C ASP A 438 5.27 -1.90 -17.45
N LEU A 439 3.98 -2.23 -17.45
CA LEU A 439 3.32 -2.98 -16.40
C LEU A 439 4.06 -4.32 -16.20
N LEU A 440 4.57 -4.55 -15.00
CA LEU A 440 5.28 -5.75 -14.60
C LEU A 440 4.30 -6.75 -13.98
N ILE A 441 4.37 -8.02 -14.39
CA ILE A 441 3.63 -9.14 -13.80
C ILE A 441 4.62 -10.26 -13.51
N ILE A 442 4.71 -10.64 -12.25
CA ILE A 442 5.60 -11.71 -11.76
C ILE A 442 4.73 -12.82 -11.17
N LYS A 443 5.00 -14.06 -11.56
CA LYS A 443 4.46 -15.24 -10.89
C LYS A 443 5.55 -16.01 -10.19
N THR A 444 5.32 -16.29 -8.91
CA THR A 444 6.22 -17.11 -8.09
C THR A 444 5.47 -18.25 -7.41
N LYS A 445 6.23 -19.35 -7.07
CA LYS A 445 5.69 -20.51 -6.38
C LYS A 445 6.74 -21.20 -5.51
#